data_15ef8534b562fb42518d174fa0675806
#
_entry.id   15ef8534b562fb42518d174fa0675806
#
_cell.length_a   1.000
_cell.length_b   1.000
_cell.length_c   1.000
_cell.angle_alpha   90.00
_cell.angle_beta   90.00
_cell.angle_gamma   90.00
#
_symmetry.space_group_name_H-M   'P 1'
#
loop_
_entity.id
_entity.type
_entity.pdbx_description
1 polymer ?
#
loop_
_entity_poly.entity_id
_entity_poly.type
_entity_poly.pdbx_seq_one_letter_code
_entity_poly.pdbx_strand_id
1 'polypeptide(L)'
;MFYLSPTAVVIDLFRKIGYNDDMNSSFSEIGHDATYEAIIERSRFICSLKKVSADADAREYINKIKKEHPFATHNCYAYVVDNGGAARFSDDGEPQGTAGQPMLEVLKNNSVVNVVAVVTRYFGGVKLGAGGLVRAYSGAVSATLKIAGKIELFSSTVFTVSFNYDAYSAFTRFAQCERVKVLSTDFGENVVAKIAAPDPCQAVIDELRDALNGKLTIEKSTEGFYAYE
;
A
#
# COMPACT_ATOMS: atom_id res chain seq x y z
N MET A 1 -13.76 -25.60 2.78
CA MET A 1 -12.49 -25.31 3.43
C MET A 1 -12.07 -23.94 2.89
N PHE A 2 -12.41 -22.88 3.64
CA PHE A 2 -12.09 -21.49 3.21
C PHE A 2 -10.61 -21.25 3.52
N TYR A 3 -9.79 -21.09 2.49
CA TYR A 3 -8.44 -20.57 2.63
C TYR A 3 -8.55 -19.09 3.03
N LEU A 4 -8.28 -18.77 4.30
CA LEU A 4 -8.01 -17.40 4.71
C LEU A 4 -6.77 -16.91 3.95
N SER A 5 -6.82 -15.70 3.42
CA SER A 5 -5.64 -15.09 2.80
C SER A 5 -4.52 -14.96 3.87
N PRO A 6 -3.25 -15.02 3.48
CA PRO A 6 -2.13 -14.84 4.42
C PRO A 6 -2.27 -13.57 5.29
N THR A 7 -2.75 -12.49 4.70
CA THR A 7 -3.05 -11.21 5.38
C THR A 7 -4.10 -11.37 6.49
N ALA A 8 -5.15 -12.19 6.29
CA ALA A 8 -6.18 -12.41 7.30
C ALA A 8 -5.64 -13.17 8.51
N VAL A 9 -4.70 -14.09 8.30
CA VAL A 9 -4.03 -14.84 9.38
C VAL A 9 -3.15 -13.92 10.23
N VAL A 10 -2.42 -13.01 9.58
CA VAL A 10 -1.54 -12.02 10.25
C VAL A 10 -2.39 -11.05 11.09
N ILE A 11 -3.48 -10.50 10.52
CA ILE A 11 -4.39 -9.60 11.24
C ILE A 11 -5.03 -10.31 12.45
N ASP A 12 -5.46 -11.57 12.30
CA ASP A 12 -6.09 -12.34 13.38
C ASP A 12 -5.06 -12.68 14.49
N LEU A 13 -3.80 -12.87 14.11
CA LEU A 13 -2.70 -13.05 15.05
C LEU A 13 -2.45 -11.77 15.85
N PHE A 14 -2.42 -10.60 15.21
CA PHE A 14 -2.24 -9.31 15.89
C PHE A 14 -3.42 -9.00 16.83
N ARG A 15 -4.66 -9.30 16.46
CA ARG A 15 -5.83 -9.21 17.35
C ARG A 15 -5.70 -10.08 18.60
N LYS A 16 -5.17 -11.30 18.49
CA LYS A 16 -4.97 -12.22 19.63
C LYS A 16 -3.93 -11.74 20.62
N ILE A 17 -2.95 -10.93 20.18
CA ILE A 17 -1.92 -10.34 21.08
C ILE A 17 -2.30 -8.95 21.59
N GLY A 18 -3.59 -8.55 21.49
CA GLY A 18 -4.09 -7.28 22.04
C GLY A 18 -3.98 -6.09 21.10
N TYR A 19 -3.80 -6.33 19.81
CA TYR A 19 -3.86 -5.31 18.77
C TYR A 19 -5.32 -4.86 18.61
N ASN A 20 -5.68 -3.70 19.12
CA ASN A 20 -7.02 -3.12 18.94
C ASN A 20 -7.13 -2.40 17.61
N ASP A 21 -8.28 -2.55 16.91
CA ASP A 21 -8.62 -1.88 15.64
C ASP A 21 -8.61 -0.33 15.70
N ASP A 22 -8.46 0.26 16.90
CA ASP A 22 -8.45 1.72 17.12
C ASP A 22 -7.10 2.41 16.81
N MET A 23 -6.07 1.68 16.44
CA MET A 23 -4.79 2.26 16.05
C MET A 23 -4.80 2.60 14.55
N ASN A 24 -5.04 3.85 14.27
CA ASN A 24 -5.03 4.56 12.98
C ASN A 24 -3.64 4.56 12.27
N SER A 25 -2.95 3.44 12.28
CA SER A 25 -1.53 3.30 11.90
C SER A 25 -1.25 2.27 10.80
N SER A 26 -2.29 1.80 10.09
CA SER A 26 -2.10 0.99 8.90
C SER A 26 -2.66 1.70 7.67
N PHE A 27 -1.99 1.52 6.55
CA PHE A 27 -2.48 1.91 5.24
C PHE A 27 -2.14 0.84 4.20
N SER A 28 -2.75 0.92 3.03
CA SER A 28 -2.44 -0.02 1.96
C SER A 28 -1.71 0.69 0.82
N GLU A 29 -0.82 -0.01 0.16
CA GLU A 29 -0.28 0.35 -1.14
C GLU A 29 -0.76 -0.64 -2.20
N ILE A 30 -0.66 -0.28 -3.48
CA ILE A 30 -0.90 -1.25 -4.56
C ILE A 30 0.24 -2.27 -4.62
N GLY A 31 -0.09 -3.54 -4.88
CA GLY A 31 0.89 -4.63 -4.99
C GLY A 31 1.76 -4.49 -6.23
N HIS A 32 1.18 -4.03 -7.35
CA HIS A 32 1.90 -3.76 -8.60
C HIS A 32 1.16 -2.73 -9.44
N ASP A 33 1.86 -2.11 -10.39
CA ASP A 33 1.27 -1.23 -11.39
C ASP A 33 0.26 -2.04 -12.24
N ALA A 34 -0.88 -1.46 -12.55
CA ALA A 34 -1.95 -2.15 -13.25
C ALA A 34 -2.70 -1.22 -14.21
N THR A 35 -3.26 -1.81 -15.26
CA THR A 35 -4.12 -1.11 -16.22
C THR A 35 -5.38 -1.93 -16.47
N TYR A 36 -6.50 -1.23 -16.58
CA TYR A 36 -7.80 -1.80 -16.91
C TYR A 36 -8.50 -0.95 -17.94
N GLU A 37 -9.19 -1.58 -18.87
CA GLU A 37 -9.96 -0.92 -19.92
C GLU A 37 -11.42 -1.36 -19.89
N ALA A 38 -12.32 -0.41 -20.08
CA ALA A 38 -13.75 -0.66 -20.24
C ALA A 38 -14.35 0.22 -21.35
N ILE A 39 -15.37 -0.31 -22.03
CA ILE A 39 -16.21 0.44 -22.97
C ILE A 39 -17.58 0.61 -22.33
N ILE A 40 -17.98 1.87 -22.11
CA ILE A 40 -19.26 2.24 -21.49
C ILE A 40 -19.96 3.24 -22.42
N GLU A 41 -21.15 2.92 -22.90
CA GLU A 41 -21.90 3.76 -23.84
C GLU A 41 -21.01 4.26 -25.00
N ARG A 42 -20.29 3.35 -25.63
CA ARG A 42 -19.33 3.58 -26.72
C ARG A 42 -18.11 4.44 -26.34
N SER A 43 -18.05 5.03 -25.15
CA SER A 43 -16.84 5.69 -24.65
C SER A 43 -15.86 4.65 -24.13
N ARG A 44 -14.57 4.82 -24.46
CA ARG A 44 -13.49 3.98 -24.01
C ARG A 44 -12.82 4.63 -22.79
N PHE A 45 -12.75 3.90 -21.67
CA PHE A 45 -12.09 4.32 -20.44
C PHE A 45 -10.89 3.40 -20.18
N ILE A 46 -9.71 3.98 -20.05
CA ILE A 46 -8.47 3.26 -19.71
C ILE A 46 -7.99 3.81 -18.38
N CYS A 47 -8.02 3.01 -17.33
CA CYS A 47 -7.47 3.36 -16.02
C CYS A 47 -6.09 2.76 -15.88
N SER A 48 -5.10 3.58 -15.54
CA SER A 48 -3.73 3.17 -15.23
C SER A 48 -3.39 3.58 -13.79
N LEU A 49 -2.99 2.60 -12.99
CA LEU A 49 -2.49 2.79 -11.62
C LEU A 49 -0.98 2.59 -11.59
N LYS A 50 -0.29 3.48 -10.87
CA LYS A 50 1.15 3.37 -10.63
C LYS A 50 1.49 3.70 -9.20
N LYS A 51 2.41 2.92 -8.61
CA LYS A 51 3.01 3.24 -7.32
C LYS A 51 3.92 4.45 -7.47
N VAL A 52 3.77 5.42 -6.57
CA VAL A 52 4.54 6.67 -6.54
C VAL A 52 4.86 7.02 -5.09
N SER A 53 5.98 7.71 -4.86
CA SER A 53 6.41 8.07 -3.50
C SER A 53 6.20 9.55 -3.19
N ALA A 54 6.16 10.40 -4.22
CA ALA A 54 6.09 11.85 -4.07
C ALA A 54 5.16 12.50 -5.10
N ASP A 55 4.77 13.76 -4.84
CA ASP A 55 3.99 14.59 -5.76
C ASP A 55 4.66 14.73 -7.14
N ALA A 56 6.00 14.81 -7.18
CA ALA A 56 6.75 14.89 -8.41
C ALA A 56 6.59 13.65 -9.29
N ASP A 57 6.66 12.45 -8.71
CA ASP A 57 6.51 11.17 -9.41
C ASP A 57 5.11 11.03 -9.99
N ALA A 58 4.09 11.44 -9.21
CA ALA A 58 2.70 11.42 -9.66
C ALA A 58 2.49 12.34 -10.87
N ARG A 59 3.03 13.56 -10.84
CA ARG A 59 2.95 14.52 -11.95
C ARG A 59 3.71 14.03 -13.19
N GLU A 60 4.87 13.44 -13.01
CA GLU A 60 5.63 12.85 -14.11
C GLU A 60 4.82 11.75 -14.80
N TYR A 61 4.22 10.86 -14.03
CA TYR A 61 3.39 9.79 -14.57
C TYR A 61 2.14 10.31 -15.30
N ILE A 62 1.44 11.30 -14.73
CA ILE A 62 0.29 11.96 -15.40
C ILE A 62 0.71 12.53 -16.75
N ASN A 63 1.85 13.25 -16.80
CA ASN A 63 2.37 13.82 -18.03
C ASN A 63 2.78 12.75 -19.04
N LYS A 64 3.32 11.62 -18.59
CA LYS A 64 3.63 10.47 -19.44
C LYS A 64 2.36 9.93 -20.09
N ILE A 65 1.31 9.65 -19.32
CA ILE A 65 0.03 9.14 -19.86
C ILE A 65 -0.61 10.14 -20.84
N LYS A 66 -0.58 11.45 -20.54
CA LYS A 66 -1.07 12.48 -21.46
C LYS A 66 -0.33 12.48 -22.80
N LYS A 67 0.97 12.22 -22.80
CA LYS A 67 1.78 12.09 -24.03
C LYS A 67 1.49 10.80 -24.79
N GLU A 68 1.20 9.71 -24.11
CA GLU A 68 0.84 8.42 -24.70
C GLU A 68 -0.57 8.45 -25.33
N HIS A 69 -1.45 9.32 -24.79
CA HIS A 69 -2.84 9.47 -25.23
C HIS A 69 -3.18 10.90 -25.71
N PRO A 70 -2.46 11.45 -26.72
CA PRO A 70 -2.60 12.86 -27.13
C PRO A 70 -3.96 13.18 -27.76
N PHE A 71 -4.69 12.15 -28.23
CA PHE A 71 -6.01 12.30 -28.84
C PHE A 71 -7.16 11.91 -27.90
N ALA A 72 -6.86 11.65 -26.63
CA ALA A 72 -7.91 11.41 -25.63
C ALA A 72 -8.75 12.67 -25.42
N THR A 73 -10.03 12.48 -25.16
CA THR A 73 -10.92 13.60 -24.83
C THR A 73 -10.56 14.19 -23.46
N HIS A 74 -10.25 13.32 -22.49
CA HIS A 74 -9.87 13.69 -21.11
C HIS A 74 -8.86 12.68 -20.55
N ASN A 75 -7.92 13.17 -19.74
CA ASN A 75 -7.02 12.37 -18.92
C ASN A 75 -7.19 12.80 -17.46
N CYS A 76 -8.32 12.39 -16.85
CA CYS A 76 -8.63 12.70 -15.46
C CYS A 76 -7.69 11.93 -14.53
N TYR A 77 -7.35 12.54 -13.38
CA TYR A 77 -6.45 11.88 -12.45
C TYR A 77 -6.83 12.12 -11.00
N ALA A 78 -6.39 11.21 -10.14
CA ALA A 78 -6.35 11.37 -8.70
C ALA A 78 -5.10 10.67 -8.16
N TYR A 79 -4.49 11.23 -7.12
CA TYR A 79 -3.38 10.58 -6.42
C TYR A 79 -3.36 10.91 -4.93
N VAL A 80 -2.75 9.99 -4.19
CA VAL A 80 -2.50 10.11 -2.76
C VAL A 80 -1.03 9.74 -2.54
N VAL A 81 -0.25 10.63 -1.94
CA VAL A 81 1.19 10.48 -1.68
C VAL A 81 1.52 10.85 -0.23
N ASP A 82 2.78 10.74 0.15
CA ASP A 82 3.28 11.03 1.49
C ASP A 82 2.50 10.26 2.57
N ASN A 83 2.30 8.95 2.35
CA ASN A 83 1.52 8.08 3.23
C ASN A 83 0.12 8.63 3.55
N GLY A 84 -0.49 9.33 2.58
CA GLY A 84 -1.81 9.94 2.73
C GLY A 84 -1.80 11.40 3.17
N GLY A 85 -0.63 11.99 3.43
CA GLY A 85 -0.50 13.40 3.82
C GLY A 85 -0.87 14.39 2.71
N ALA A 86 -0.77 14.01 1.45
CA ALA A 86 -1.14 14.83 0.31
C ALA A 86 -2.03 14.10 -0.68
N ALA A 87 -3.12 14.72 -1.10
CA ALA A 87 -4.05 14.19 -2.09
C ALA A 87 -4.44 15.29 -3.09
N ARG A 88 -4.48 14.93 -4.38
CA ARG A 88 -4.90 15.84 -5.45
C ARG A 88 -5.71 15.10 -6.51
N PHE A 89 -6.50 15.84 -7.26
CA PHE A 89 -7.28 15.32 -8.38
C PHE A 89 -7.53 16.40 -9.44
N SER A 90 -7.97 15.96 -10.63
CA SER A 90 -8.42 16.84 -11.71
C SER A 90 -9.45 16.13 -12.57
N ASP A 91 -10.48 16.87 -12.94
CA ASP A 91 -11.49 16.44 -13.91
C ASP A 91 -11.03 16.59 -15.37
N ASP A 92 -9.90 17.28 -15.64
CA ASP A 92 -9.30 17.48 -16.97
C ASP A 92 -10.32 17.85 -18.07
N GLY A 93 -11.27 18.74 -17.73
CA GLY A 93 -12.32 19.22 -18.66
C GLY A 93 -13.62 18.42 -18.67
N GLU A 94 -13.75 17.34 -17.91
CA GLU A 94 -15.07 16.76 -17.61
C GLU A 94 -15.88 17.72 -16.72
N PRO A 95 -17.20 17.57 -16.62
CA PRO A 95 -18.01 18.36 -15.70
C PRO A 95 -17.46 18.26 -14.26
N GLN A 96 -17.40 19.39 -13.57
CA GLN A 96 -16.81 19.50 -12.25
C GLN A 96 -17.35 18.44 -11.27
N GLY A 97 -16.45 17.71 -10.60
CA GLY A 97 -16.74 16.69 -9.60
C GLY A 97 -17.25 15.36 -10.16
N THR A 98 -17.20 15.15 -11.48
CA THR A 98 -17.72 13.91 -12.08
C THR A 98 -16.64 12.87 -12.39
N ALA A 99 -15.36 13.21 -12.27
CA ALA A 99 -14.25 12.32 -12.59
C ALA A 99 -13.20 12.26 -11.49
N GLY A 100 -12.38 13.28 -11.33
CA GLY A 100 -11.23 13.27 -10.44
C GLY A 100 -11.59 13.07 -8.97
N GLN A 101 -12.62 13.75 -8.47
CA GLN A 101 -13.09 13.58 -7.09
C GLN A 101 -13.62 12.17 -6.82
N PRO A 102 -14.53 11.56 -7.63
CA PRO A 102 -14.93 10.17 -7.48
C PRO A 102 -13.76 9.17 -7.52
N MET A 103 -12.75 9.41 -8.35
CA MET A 103 -11.55 8.60 -8.39
C MET A 103 -10.78 8.68 -7.06
N LEU A 104 -10.60 9.88 -6.51
CA LEU A 104 -9.93 10.10 -5.23
C LEU A 104 -10.68 9.42 -4.07
N GLU A 105 -12.01 9.50 -4.08
CA GLU A 105 -12.84 8.83 -3.07
C GLU A 105 -12.64 7.30 -3.08
N VAL A 106 -12.51 6.69 -4.26
CA VAL A 106 -12.20 5.26 -4.36
C VAL A 106 -10.85 4.93 -3.71
N LEU A 107 -9.80 5.71 -3.95
CA LEU A 107 -8.49 5.51 -3.33
C LEU A 107 -8.57 5.63 -1.81
N LYS A 108 -9.23 6.69 -1.31
CA LYS A 108 -9.41 6.94 0.14
C LYS A 108 -10.24 5.87 0.82
N ASN A 109 -11.39 5.49 0.25
CA ASN A 109 -12.26 4.46 0.82
C ASN A 109 -11.63 3.06 0.86
N ASN A 110 -10.59 2.84 0.05
CA ASN A 110 -9.78 1.63 0.09
C ASN A 110 -8.53 1.78 0.95
N SER A 111 -8.32 2.94 1.61
CA SER A 111 -7.12 3.28 2.39
C SER A 111 -5.82 3.11 1.60
N VAL A 112 -5.87 3.32 0.27
CA VAL A 112 -4.70 3.15 -0.59
C VAL A 112 -3.98 4.49 -0.73
N VAL A 113 -2.68 4.47 -0.44
CA VAL A 113 -1.78 5.63 -0.52
C VAL A 113 -0.60 5.33 -1.45
N ASN A 114 0.24 6.32 -1.68
CA ASN A 114 1.43 6.24 -2.53
C ASN A 114 1.09 5.72 -3.94
N VAL A 115 -0.02 6.20 -4.49
CA VAL A 115 -0.58 5.76 -5.76
C VAL A 115 -1.08 6.95 -6.59
N VAL A 116 -0.88 6.88 -7.89
CA VAL A 116 -1.55 7.73 -8.88
C VAL A 116 -2.45 6.89 -9.77
N ALA A 117 -3.68 7.37 -9.94
CA ALA A 117 -4.67 6.84 -10.89
C ALA A 117 -4.87 7.86 -12.01
N VAL A 118 -4.71 7.43 -13.26
CA VAL A 118 -5.07 8.22 -14.44
C VAL A 118 -6.12 7.46 -15.22
N VAL A 119 -7.26 8.10 -15.49
CA VAL A 119 -8.31 7.55 -16.35
C VAL A 119 -8.36 8.36 -17.63
N THR A 120 -7.94 7.73 -18.70
CA THR A 120 -7.98 8.27 -20.06
C THR A 120 -9.31 7.92 -20.70
N ARG A 121 -10.04 8.91 -21.17
CA ARG A 121 -11.33 8.73 -21.86
C ARG A 121 -11.27 9.16 -23.32
N TYR A 122 -11.78 8.30 -24.19
CA TYR A 122 -12.15 8.62 -25.55
C TYR A 122 -13.68 8.65 -25.66
N PHE A 123 -14.25 9.80 -26.00
CA PHE A 123 -15.70 9.96 -26.11
C PHE A 123 -16.28 9.16 -27.28
N GLY A 124 -17.31 8.38 -27.03
CA GLY A 124 -17.95 7.50 -28.01
C GLY A 124 -19.22 8.07 -28.67
N GLY A 125 -19.46 9.39 -28.55
CA GLY A 125 -20.65 10.04 -29.16
C GLY A 125 -21.93 9.97 -28.30
N VAL A 126 -21.96 9.20 -27.21
CA VAL A 126 -23.12 9.08 -26.31
C VAL A 126 -22.78 9.72 -24.96
N LYS A 127 -23.64 10.65 -24.52
CA LYS A 127 -23.47 11.33 -23.22
C LYS A 127 -23.92 10.43 -22.07
N LEU A 128 -23.06 10.21 -21.09
CA LEU A 128 -23.37 9.40 -19.91
C LEU A 128 -24.21 10.14 -18.85
N GLY A 129 -24.21 11.47 -18.87
CA GLY A 129 -24.68 12.31 -17.77
C GLY A 129 -23.77 12.26 -16.54
N ALA A 130 -23.98 13.18 -15.58
CA ALA A 130 -23.12 13.32 -14.41
C ALA A 130 -23.02 12.01 -13.59
N GLY A 131 -24.14 11.38 -13.27
CA GLY A 131 -24.15 10.11 -12.53
C GLY A 131 -23.53 8.94 -13.29
N GLY A 132 -23.61 8.94 -14.64
CA GLY A 132 -22.95 7.95 -15.49
C GLY A 132 -21.44 8.12 -15.50
N LEU A 133 -20.94 9.36 -15.55
CA LEU A 133 -19.51 9.69 -15.46
C LEU A 133 -18.93 9.28 -14.11
N VAL A 134 -19.58 9.67 -13.00
CA VAL A 134 -19.15 9.27 -11.65
C VAL A 134 -18.97 7.75 -11.56
N ARG A 135 -19.97 6.98 -12.01
CA ARG A 135 -19.88 5.50 -12.00
C ARG A 135 -18.78 4.95 -12.91
N ALA A 136 -18.58 5.55 -14.08
CA ALA A 136 -17.55 5.11 -15.02
C ALA A 136 -16.15 5.32 -14.48
N TYR A 137 -15.84 6.53 -13.98
CA TYR A 137 -14.54 6.87 -13.42
C TYR A 137 -14.23 6.09 -12.14
N SER A 138 -15.14 6.08 -11.15
CA SER A 138 -14.96 5.33 -9.91
C SER A 138 -14.89 3.82 -10.16
N GLY A 139 -15.72 3.29 -11.07
CA GLY A 139 -15.70 1.88 -11.45
C GLY A 139 -14.40 1.45 -12.12
N ALA A 140 -13.84 2.29 -13.01
CA ALA A 140 -12.56 2.02 -13.64
C ALA A 140 -11.41 1.92 -12.61
N VAL A 141 -11.33 2.87 -11.67
CA VAL A 141 -10.32 2.84 -10.59
C VAL A 141 -10.53 1.61 -9.71
N SER A 142 -11.77 1.32 -9.28
CA SER A 142 -12.07 0.15 -8.45
C SER A 142 -11.69 -1.17 -9.12
N ALA A 143 -11.95 -1.30 -10.43
CA ALA A 143 -11.58 -2.49 -11.19
C ALA A 143 -10.05 -2.65 -11.29
N THR A 144 -9.34 -1.54 -11.52
CA THR A 144 -7.89 -1.55 -11.61
C THR A 144 -7.23 -1.86 -10.27
N LEU A 145 -7.78 -1.34 -9.15
CA LEU A 145 -7.30 -1.68 -7.80
C LEU A 145 -7.42 -3.17 -7.48
N LYS A 146 -8.50 -3.82 -7.94
CA LYS A 146 -8.66 -5.29 -7.78
C LYS A 146 -7.58 -6.06 -8.53
N ILE A 147 -7.17 -5.59 -9.70
CA ILE A 147 -6.08 -6.19 -10.49
C ILE A 147 -4.75 -5.93 -9.82
N ALA A 148 -4.49 -4.68 -9.41
CA ALA A 148 -3.23 -4.29 -8.76
C ALA A 148 -2.96 -5.02 -7.44
N GLY A 149 -4.00 -5.52 -6.78
CA GLY A 149 -3.90 -6.04 -5.41
C GLY A 149 -3.54 -4.96 -4.40
N LYS A 150 -3.63 -5.29 -3.12
CA LYS A 150 -3.25 -4.40 -2.03
C LYS A 150 -2.26 -5.10 -1.10
N ILE A 151 -1.28 -4.34 -0.63
CA ILE A 151 -0.34 -4.74 0.42
C ILE A 151 -0.63 -3.86 1.62
N GLU A 152 -0.95 -4.45 2.74
CA GLU A 152 -1.16 -3.74 4.00
C GLU A 152 0.17 -3.45 4.67
N LEU A 153 0.36 -2.21 5.10
CA LEU A 153 1.56 -1.72 5.76
C LEU A 153 1.20 -1.27 7.18
N PHE A 154 1.93 -1.76 8.15
CA PHE A 154 1.71 -1.49 9.57
C PHE A 154 2.79 -0.56 10.12
N SER A 155 2.38 0.39 10.96
CA SER A 155 3.32 1.13 11.80
C SER A 155 4.19 0.15 12.57
N SER A 156 5.47 0.37 12.56
CA SER A 156 6.44 -0.57 13.11
C SER A 156 7.65 0.16 13.67
N THR A 157 8.16 -0.36 14.76
CA THR A 157 9.44 0.06 15.32
C THR A 157 10.56 -0.84 14.80
N VAL A 158 11.65 -0.24 14.34
CA VAL A 158 12.86 -0.95 13.91
C VAL A 158 13.82 -1.06 15.08
N PHE A 159 14.33 -2.26 15.29
CA PHE A 159 15.32 -2.59 16.32
C PHE A 159 16.60 -3.13 15.69
N THR A 160 17.74 -2.75 16.26
CA THR A 160 19.01 -3.44 16.04
C THR A 160 19.19 -4.43 17.19
N VAL A 161 19.32 -5.71 16.83
CA VAL A 161 19.46 -6.83 17.77
C VAL A 161 20.83 -7.46 17.57
N SER A 162 21.64 -7.56 18.64
CA SER A 162 22.95 -8.21 18.59
C SER A 162 22.96 -9.41 19.53
N PHE A 163 23.48 -10.55 19.03
CA PHE A 163 23.57 -11.81 19.76
C PHE A 163 24.70 -12.70 19.24
N ASN A 164 25.11 -13.69 20.04
CA ASN A 164 26.16 -14.63 19.65
C ASN A 164 25.67 -15.66 18.62
N TYR A 165 26.56 -16.26 17.87
CA TYR A 165 26.28 -17.25 16.84
C TYR A 165 25.50 -18.49 17.32
N ASP A 166 25.67 -18.89 18.58
CA ASP A 166 24.92 -20.01 19.17
C ASP A 166 23.42 -19.75 19.26
N ALA A 167 23.00 -18.50 19.33
CA ALA A 167 21.59 -18.08 19.34
C ALA A 167 20.98 -17.90 17.92
N TYR A 168 21.80 -17.96 16.85
CA TYR A 168 21.35 -17.67 15.49
C TYR A 168 20.22 -18.60 15.02
N SER A 169 20.28 -19.90 15.34
CA SER A 169 19.22 -20.84 14.98
C SER A 169 17.90 -20.55 15.71
N ALA A 170 17.95 -20.08 16.95
CA ALA A 170 16.77 -19.67 17.69
C ALA A 170 16.16 -18.38 17.10
N PHE A 171 17.01 -17.40 16.76
CA PHE A 171 16.60 -16.17 16.08
C PHE A 171 15.93 -16.46 14.75
N THR A 172 16.54 -17.30 13.89
CA THR A 172 15.97 -17.66 12.58
C THR A 172 14.59 -18.30 12.71
N ARG A 173 14.44 -19.20 13.69
CA ARG A 173 13.14 -19.84 13.99
C ARG A 173 12.10 -18.83 14.45
N PHE A 174 12.47 -17.88 15.30
CA PHE A 174 11.60 -16.81 15.75
C PHE A 174 11.19 -15.92 14.55
N ALA A 175 12.13 -15.54 13.71
CA ALA A 175 11.89 -14.69 12.54
C ALA A 175 10.96 -15.33 11.50
N GLN A 176 10.92 -16.66 11.41
CA GLN A 176 10.00 -17.39 10.52
C GLN A 176 8.52 -17.35 10.98
N CYS A 177 8.24 -16.88 12.20
CA CYS A 177 6.88 -16.79 12.73
C CYS A 177 6.08 -15.57 12.22
N GLU A 178 6.56 -14.85 11.20
CA GLU A 178 5.88 -13.70 10.55
C GLU A 178 5.54 -12.54 11.50
N ARG A 179 6.08 -12.53 12.72
CA ARG A 179 5.84 -11.48 13.74
C ARG A 179 6.83 -10.34 13.66
N VAL A 180 7.93 -10.54 12.97
CA VAL A 180 8.95 -9.54 12.71
C VAL A 180 9.39 -9.65 11.25
N LYS A 181 9.76 -8.51 10.68
CA LYS A 181 10.41 -8.47 9.36
C LYS A 181 11.89 -8.28 9.56
N VAL A 182 12.71 -9.24 9.11
CA VAL A 182 14.16 -9.08 9.09
C VAL A 182 14.54 -8.19 7.92
N LEU A 183 15.17 -7.06 8.20
CA LEU A 183 15.58 -6.07 7.21
C LEU A 183 17.01 -6.32 6.71
N SER A 184 17.92 -6.66 7.64
CA SER A 184 19.30 -7.07 7.33
C SER A 184 19.82 -7.98 8.42
N THR A 185 20.86 -8.77 8.08
CA THR A 185 21.65 -9.54 9.04
C THR A 185 23.12 -9.43 8.64
N ASP A 186 23.92 -8.95 9.56
CA ASP A 186 25.35 -8.77 9.40
C ASP A 186 26.10 -9.76 10.33
N PHE A 187 27.15 -10.37 9.81
CA PHE A 187 27.95 -11.39 10.50
C PHE A 187 29.34 -10.82 10.77
N GLY A 188 29.64 -10.55 12.04
CA GLY A 188 30.91 -10.02 12.52
C GLY A 188 31.40 -10.80 13.74
N GLU A 189 31.92 -10.13 14.76
CA GLU A 189 32.22 -10.74 16.06
C GLU A 189 30.95 -11.34 16.70
N ASN A 190 29.84 -10.64 16.57
CA ASN A 190 28.46 -11.09 16.88
C ASN A 190 27.60 -11.03 15.61
N VAL A 191 26.46 -11.71 15.66
CA VAL A 191 25.40 -11.52 14.66
C VAL A 191 24.63 -10.26 15.03
N VAL A 192 24.47 -9.35 14.06
CA VAL A 192 23.70 -8.12 14.21
C VAL A 192 22.55 -8.13 13.19
N ALA A 193 21.33 -8.21 13.67
CA ALA A 193 20.14 -8.17 12.83
C ALA A 193 19.37 -6.86 13.01
N LYS A 194 18.88 -6.27 11.90
CA LYS A 194 17.86 -5.24 11.94
C LYS A 194 16.52 -5.88 11.68
N ILE A 195 15.57 -5.67 12.60
CA ILE A 195 14.23 -6.20 12.51
C ILE A 195 13.21 -5.06 12.66
N ALA A 196 12.10 -5.14 11.91
CA ALA A 196 10.92 -4.33 12.16
C ALA A 196 9.89 -5.17 12.92
N ALA A 197 9.30 -4.62 13.97
CA ALA A 197 8.22 -5.23 14.73
C ALA A 197 7.00 -4.28 14.71
N PRO A 198 5.78 -4.77 14.44
CA PRO A 198 4.59 -3.92 14.38
C PRO A 198 4.24 -3.37 15.76
N ASP A 199 3.78 -2.13 15.79
CA ASP A 199 3.36 -1.47 17.02
C ASP A 199 1.96 -1.95 17.46
N PRO A 200 1.74 -2.18 18.78
CA PRO A 200 2.69 -2.08 19.91
C PRO A 200 3.65 -3.29 19.97
N CYS A 201 4.94 -3.04 19.86
CA CYS A 201 5.95 -4.08 19.65
C CYS A 201 6.45 -4.77 20.94
N GLN A 202 6.02 -4.33 22.13
CA GLN A 202 6.59 -4.81 23.40
C GLN A 202 6.47 -6.33 23.58
N ALA A 203 5.29 -6.90 23.29
CA ALA A 203 5.08 -8.34 23.44
C ALA A 203 5.99 -9.17 22.53
N VAL A 204 6.18 -8.71 21.29
CA VAL A 204 7.05 -9.35 20.29
C VAL A 204 8.52 -9.29 20.72
N ILE A 205 8.93 -8.18 21.32
CA ILE A 205 10.30 -8.00 21.85
C ILE A 205 10.55 -8.88 23.07
N ASP A 206 9.57 -9.02 23.95
CA ASP A 206 9.68 -9.92 25.10
C ASP A 206 9.76 -11.38 24.66
N GLU A 207 8.96 -11.82 23.71
CA GLU A 207 9.06 -13.14 23.11
C GLU A 207 10.42 -13.39 22.42
N LEU A 208 10.99 -12.39 21.75
CA LEU A 208 12.33 -12.49 21.16
C LEU A 208 13.39 -12.69 22.25
N ARG A 209 13.29 -11.96 23.37
CA ARG A 209 14.19 -12.13 24.51
C ARG A 209 14.10 -13.54 25.10
N ASP A 210 12.90 -14.05 25.26
CA ASP A 210 12.68 -15.41 25.75
C ASP A 210 13.23 -16.46 24.78
N ALA A 211 13.00 -16.30 23.48
CA ALA A 211 13.50 -17.22 22.46
C ALA A 211 15.05 -17.29 22.43
N LEU A 212 15.74 -16.19 22.74
CA LEU A 212 17.20 -16.11 22.81
C LEU A 212 17.73 -16.26 24.25
N ASN A 213 16.90 -16.69 25.21
CA ASN A 213 17.26 -16.86 26.64
C ASN A 213 17.93 -15.61 27.26
N GLY A 214 17.49 -14.42 26.86
CA GLY A 214 18.02 -13.15 27.34
C GLY A 214 19.45 -12.81 26.82
N LYS A 215 20.05 -13.63 25.97
CA LYS A 215 21.41 -13.46 25.47
C LYS A 215 21.46 -12.56 24.23
N LEU A 216 20.93 -11.35 24.36
CA LEU A 216 20.93 -10.37 23.27
C LEU A 216 20.94 -8.94 23.81
N THR A 217 21.42 -8.02 23.01
CA THR A 217 21.21 -6.58 23.19
C THR A 217 20.21 -6.08 22.14
N ILE A 218 19.33 -5.17 22.55
CA ILE A 218 18.31 -4.59 21.67
C ILE A 218 18.38 -3.08 21.80
N GLU A 219 18.50 -2.39 20.68
CA GLU A 219 18.45 -0.93 20.60
C GLU A 219 17.34 -0.50 19.64
N LYS A 220 16.46 0.40 20.08
CA LYS A 220 15.48 1.05 19.17
C LYS A 220 16.24 1.94 18.21
N SER A 221 15.95 1.80 16.90
CA SER A 221 16.65 2.53 15.84
C SER A 221 15.77 3.60 15.21
N THR A 222 14.70 3.21 14.53
CA THR A 222 13.81 4.11 13.77
C THR A 222 12.38 3.60 13.82
N GLU A 223 11.46 4.36 13.25
CA GLU A 223 10.08 3.95 13.01
C GLU A 223 9.82 3.94 11.50
N GLY A 224 8.86 3.14 11.05
CA GLY A 224 8.50 3.02 9.65
C GLY A 224 7.24 2.19 9.44
N PHE A 225 6.90 1.96 8.17
CA PHE A 225 5.75 1.14 7.79
C PHE A 225 6.24 -0.07 7.02
N TYR A 226 5.82 -1.26 7.42
CA TYR A 226 6.28 -2.52 6.84
C TYR A 226 5.12 -3.47 6.61
N ALA A 227 5.23 -4.28 5.54
CA ALA A 227 4.33 -5.42 5.29
C ALA A 227 4.88 -6.66 6.01
N TYR A 228 3.97 -7.44 6.57
CA TYR A 228 4.24 -8.72 7.20
C TYR A 228 3.48 -9.80 6.41
N GLU A 229 4.24 -10.67 5.75
CA GLU A 229 3.75 -11.80 4.93
C GLU A 229 4.12 -13.12 5.59
#